data_c5c35f2827c33698f7baa808ae89bd9a
#
_entry.id   c5c35f2827c33698f7baa808ae89bd9a
#
_cell.length_a   1.000
_cell.length_b   1.000
_cell.length_c   1.000
_cell.angle_alpha   90.00
_cell.angle_beta   90.00
_cell.angle_gamma   90.00
#
_symmetry.space_group_name_H-M   'P 1'
#
loop_
_entity.id
_entity.type
_entity.pdbx_description
1 polymer ?
#
loop_
_entity_poly.entity_id
_entity_poly.type
_entity_poly.pdbx_seq_one_letter_code
_entity_poly.pdbx_strand_id
1 'polypeptide(L)'
;VSFKSKALLAAVVAGLVLGTTPVLAAPVATAPAKTQTVITTKTEPIIASKASDVYFMTSGETYDKVKSLLEGLSPAVTGINRLNQPYGLRIDKELTGDYFYHAQAYTASDRKVFGDYLVAKDNTCAWRMFSGKESVLIYGNTDKLLKRAKVYLLSSRIPKGNVGEIRVRLPGPIPYDLKVTSLNQAVATVDAEQHIVPVSYGKVDVLADIKVGNSVRSDKLRAYVVDRQQWEEERSSTSRPSIGIGIGIGGWHHHHGGVDIGIGGVIWDA
;
A
#
# COMPACT_ATOMS: atom_id res chain seq x y z
N VAL A 1 60.77 16.12 -2.97
CA VAL A 1 61.01 16.47 -1.58
C VAL A 1 60.31 15.42 -0.70
N SER A 2 61.15 14.64 -0.04
CA SER A 2 60.91 13.52 0.88
C SER A 2 60.58 14.02 2.27
N PHE A 3 59.78 13.26 3.03
CA PHE A 3 59.93 13.03 4.48
C PHE A 3 58.78 12.15 4.96
N LYS A 4 59.03 10.89 5.23
CA LYS A 4 59.53 10.21 6.42
C LYS A 4 58.43 9.88 7.44
N SER A 5 58.29 8.58 7.57
CA SER A 5 57.69 7.76 8.64
C SER A 5 58.03 8.24 10.06
N LYS A 6 57.08 8.03 10.99
CA LYS A 6 57.42 7.62 12.37
C LYS A 6 56.35 6.73 12.97
N ALA A 7 56.71 5.51 13.23
CA ALA A 7 56.07 4.58 14.15
C ALA A 7 56.49 4.88 15.59
N LEU A 8 55.62 4.64 16.56
CA LEU A 8 55.94 4.41 17.99
C LEU A 8 54.77 3.57 18.56
N LEU A 9 54.91 2.38 18.82
CA LEU A 9 55.47 1.48 19.85
C LEU A 9 54.95 1.73 21.26
N ALA A 10 54.14 0.79 21.70
CA ALA A 10 54.01 0.10 23.00
C ALA A 10 53.94 0.88 24.32
N ALA A 11 52.94 0.46 25.13
CA ALA A 11 53.19 0.09 26.52
C ALA A 11 52.08 -0.80 27.07
N VAL A 12 52.47 -2.01 27.42
CA VAL A 12 51.74 -2.97 28.28
C VAL A 12 51.92 -2.50 29.72
N VAL A 13 50.84 -2.39 30.48
CA VAL A 13 50.90 -2.40 31.96
C VAL A 13 49.90 -3.44 32.45
N ALA A 14 50.45 -4.50 32.99
CA ALA A 14 49.75 -5.48 33.81
C ALA A 14 49.51 -4.89 35.20
N GLY A 15 48.29 -4.92 35.67
CA GLY A 15 47.89 -4.58 37.03
C GLY A 15 46.88 -5.60 37.57
N LEU A 16 47.38 -6.48 38.37
CA LEU A 16 46.66 -7.48 39.17
C LEU A 16 46.07 -6.80 40.40
N VAL A 17 44.74 -6.85 40.64
CA VAL A 17 44.20 -6.72 42.01
C VAL A 17 42.87 -7.50 42.12
N LEU A 18 42.87 -8.26 43.12
CA LEU A 18 41.92 -9.14 43.77
C LEU A 18 40.60 -8.46 44.20
N GLY A 19 39.53 -9.21 44.12
CA GLY A 19 38.45 -9.18 45.09
C GLY A 19 37.27 -8.34 44.72
N THR A 20 36.27 -8.96 44.12
CA THR A 20 34.91 -8.42 44.16
C THR A 20 33.87 -9.52 44.23
N THR A 21 33.00 -9.38 45.18
CA THR A 21 31.75 -10.10 45.37
C THR A 21 30.90 -10.12 44.10
N PRO A 22 30.17 -11.22 43.79
CA PRO A 22 29.25 -11.23 42.68
C PRO A 22 28.01 -10.43 43.06
N VAL A 23 27.89 -9.24 42.52
CA VAL A 23 26.61 -8.56 42.42
C VAL A 23 25.80 -9.32 41.38
N LEU A 24 24.73 -9.94 41.84
CA LEU A 24 23.73 -10.58 41.02
C LEU A 24 23.05 -9.49 40.16
N ALA A 25 23.57 -9.25 38.98
CA ALA A 25 22.93 -8.39 38.01
C ALA A 25 21.64 -9.11 37.56
N ALA A 26 20.48 -8.54 37.91
CA ALA A 26 19.21 -8.95 37.36
C ALA A 26 19.31 -8.93 35.82
N PRO A 27 18.73 -9.93 35.13
CA PRO A 27 18.73 -9.93 33.67
C PRO A 27 17.98 -8.68 33.19
N VAL A 28 18.72 -7.80 32.52
CA VAL A 28 18.13 -6.75 31.71
C VAL A 28 17.31 -7.48 30.67
N ALA A 29 16.00 -7.40 30.81
CA ALA A 29 15.09 -7.89 29.80
C ALA A 29 15.37 -7.13 28.52
N THR A 30 16.12 -7.76 27.64
CA THR A 30 16.31 -7.30 26.27
C THR A 30 14.91 -7.30 25.64
N ALA A 31 14.36 -6.12 25.44
CA ALA A 31 13.09 -5.98 24.75
C ALA A 31 13.21 -6.74 23.42
N PRO A 32 12.26 -7.62 23.10
CA PRO A 32 12.31 -8.36 21.85
C PRO A 32 12.39 -7.36 20.70
N ALA A 33 13.38 -7.56 19.83
CA ALA A 33 13.50 -6.83 18.59
C ALA A 33 12.14 -6.91 17.92
N LYS A 34 11.47 -5.76 17.74
CA LYS A 34 10.18 -5.68 17.09
C LYS A 34 10.36 -6.19 15.67
N THR A 35 9.95 -7.42 15.42
CA THR A 35 9.83 -7.97 14.08
C THR A 35 8.83 -7.08 13.36
N GLN A 36 9.32 -6.35 12.36
CA GLN A 36 8.43 -5.55 11.51
C GLN A 36 7.64 -6.54 10.67
N THR A 37 6.37 -6.69 10.98
CA THR A 37 5.47 -7.47 10.14
C THR A 37 5.20 -6.64 8.90
N VAL A 38 5.83 -7.01 7.80
CA VAL A 38 5.55 -6.45 6.48
C VAL A 38 4.20 -7.02 6.06
N ILE A 39 3.18 -6.17 6.02
CA ILE A 39 1.90 -6.55 5.42
C ILE A 39 2.07 -6.43 3.91
N THR A 40 2.51 -7.50 3.31
CA THR A 40 2.56 -7.59 1.86
C THR A 40 1.18 -8.02 1.38
N THR A 41 0.47 -7.14 0.67
CA THR A 41 -0.75 -7.55 -0.02
C THR A 41 -0.37 -8.59 -1.05
N LYS A 42 -0.79 -9.83 -0.81
CA LYS A 42 -0.65 -10.91 -1.77
C LYS A 42 -1.43 -10.51 -3.01
N THR A 43 -0.74 -10.09 -4.06
CA THR A 43 -1.36 -9.88 -5.36
C THR A 43 -1.85 -11.25 -5.83
N GLU A 44 -3.17 -11.40 -5.98
CA GLU A 44 -3.70 -12.63 -6.56
C GLU A 44 -3.04 -12.85 -7.92
N PRO A 45 -2.59 -14.07 -8.23
CA PRO A 45 -2.01 -14.35 -9.52
C PRO A 45 -3.06 -14.06 -10.59
N ILE A 46 -2.74 -13.16 -11.52
CA ILE A 46 -3.55 -12.95 -12.70
C ILE A 46 -3.51 -14.25 -13.47
N ILE A 47 -4.60 -15.03 -13.39
CA ILE A 47 -4.71 -16.30 -14.06
C ILE A 47 -4.69 -16.00 -15.55
N ALA A 48 -3.64 -16.45 -16.24
CA ALA A 48 -3.56 -16.40 -17.68
C ALA A 48 -4.64 -17.32 -18.28
N SER A 49 -5.86 -16.80 -18.40
CA SER A 49 -6.90 -17.46 -19.18
C SER A 49 -6.46 -17.47 -20.65
N LYS A 50 -6.81 -18.49 -21.41
CA LYS A 50 -6.75 -18.52 -22.88
C LYS A 50 -7.74 -17.48 -23.43
N ALA A 51 -7.46 -16.19 -23.21
CA ALA A 51 -8.28 -15.14 -23.77
C ALA A 51 -8.07 -15.10 -25.27
N SER A 52 -9.15 -14.99 -26.01
CA SER A 52 -9.13 -14.76 -27.45
C SER A 52 -8.34 -13.48 -27.76
N ASP A 53 -7.61 -13.45 -28.87
CA ASP A 53 -6.80 -12.28 -29.30
C ASP A 53 -7.62 -10.95 -29.40
N VAL A 54 -8.94 -11.03 -29.34
CA VAL A 54 -9.87 -9.86 -29.34
C VAL A 54 -9.67 -8.94 -28.12
N TYR A 55 -9.25 -9.49 -26.99
CA TYR A 55 -9.06 -8.73 -25.75
C TYR A 55 -7.65 -8.10 -25.61
N PHE A 56 -6.76 -8.40 -26.55
CA PHE A 56 -5.38 -7.91 -26.48
C PHE A 56 -5.09 -6.85 -27.53
N MET A 57 -4.27 -5.88 -27.13
CA MET A 57 -3.63 -4.91 -28.02
C MET A 57 -2.24 -5.42 -28.39
N THR A 58 -1.99 -5.63 -29.69
CA THR A 58 -0.72 -6.14 -30.21
C THR A 58 -0.03 -5.16 -31.16
N SER A 59 -0.61 -3.97 -31.36
CA SER A 59 -0.08 -2.90 -32.22
C SER A 59 -0.64 -1.54 -31.81
N GLY A 60 -0.07 -0.49 -32.34
CA GLY A 60 -0.48 0.89 -32.11
C GLY A 60 0.42 1.65 -31.13
N GLU A 61 0.22 2.95 -31.04
CA GLU A 61 1.10 3.87 -30.31
C GLU A 61 1.33 3.47 -28.84
N THR A 62 0.27 3.06 -28.14
CA THR A 62 0.35 2.60 -26.76
C THR A 62 1.18 1.32 -26.63
N TYR A 63 0.94 0.36 -27.54
CA TYR A 63 1.70 -0.87 -27.60
C TYR A 63 3.18 -0.60 -27.84
N ASP A 64 3.50 0.26 -28.82
CA ASP A 64 4.88 0.60 -29.17
C ASP A 64 5.62 1.29 -28.04
N LYS A 65 4.95 2.17 -27.30
CA LYS A 65 5.50 2.81 -26.08
C LYS A 65 5.84 1.80 -24.99
N VAL A 66 4.90 0.90 -24.67
CA VAL A 66 5.10 -0.14 -23.66
C VAL A 66 6.22 -1.10 -24.09
N LYS A 67 6.21 -1.51 -25.35
CA LYS A 67 7.23 -2.40 -25.94
C LYS A 67 8.61 -1.76 -25.85
N SER A 68 8.77 -0.53 -26.34
CA SER A 68 10.04 0.19 -26.32
C SER A 68 10.57 0.36 -24.89
N LEU A 69 9.70 0.64 -23.91
CA LEU A 69 10.12 0.75 -22.52
C LEU A 69 10.64 -0.59 -22.00
N LEU A 70 9.91 -1.68 -22.20
CA LEU A 70 10.28 -3.00 -21.67
C LEU A 70 11.53 -3.56 -22.38
N GLU A 71 11.67 -3.37 -23.70
CA GLU A 71 12.84 -3.79 -24.48
C GLU A 71 14.09 -2.95 -24.17
N GLY A 72 13.92 -1.71 -23.77
CA GLY A 72 15.02 -0.83 -23.33
C GLY A 72 15.61 -1.20 -21.97
N LEU A 73 14.94 -2.06 -21.20
CA LEU A 73 15.43 -2.55 -19.91
C LEU A 73 16.28 -3.80 -20.06
N SER A 74 17.15 -4.03 -19.07
CA SER A 74 18.00 -5.23 -19.04
C SER A 74 17.16 -6.52 -19.12
N PRO A 75 17.53 -7.49 -19.96
CA PRO A 75 16.91 -8.82 -20.00
C PRO A 75 16.94 -9.56 -18.66
N ALA A 76 17.93 -9.28 -17.82
CA ALA A 76 18.01 -9.86 -16.47
C ALA A 76 16.83 -9.41 -15.60
N VAL A 77 16.34 -8.20 -15.81
CA VAL A 77 15.25 -7.60 -15.04
C VAL A 77 13.89 -7.96 -15.64
N THR A 78 13.73 -7.79 -16.93
CA THR A 78 12.47 -8.08 -17.62
C THR A 78 12.26 -9.56 -17.91
N GLY A 79 13.33 -10.31 -18.18
CA GLY A 79 13.26 -11.67 -18.73
C GLY A 79 13.02 -11.70 -20.24
N ILE A 80 12.75 -10.56 -20.87
CA ILE A 80 12.61 -10.42 -22.32
C ILE A 80 13.98 -10.65 -22.96
N ASN A 81 14.01 -11.39 -24.06
CA ASN A 81 15.25 -11.78 -24.78
C ASN A 81 16.30 -12.56 -23.97
N ARG A 82 15.96 -13.01 -22.75
CA ARG A 82 16.91 -13.79 -21.93
C ARG A 82 17.35 -15.09 -22.58
N LEU A 83 16.47 -15.69 -23.38
CA LEU A 83 16.71 -16.99 -24.02
C LEU A 83 17.05 -16.85 -25.51
N ASN A 84 17.20 -15.65 -26.02
CA ASN A 84 17.43 -15.37 -27.46
C ASN A 84 16.36 -16.01 -28.37
N GLN A 85 15.15 -16.21 -27.84
CA GLN A 85 14.02 -16.81 -28.56
C GLN A 85 13.06 -15.74 -29.06
N PRO A 86 12.39 -15.96 -30.20
CA PRO A 86 11.32 -15.09 -30.66
C PRO A 86 10.20 -15.01 -29.60
N TYR A 87 9.77 -13.79 -29.30
CA TYR A 87 8.70 -13.52 -28.36
C TYR A 87 7.68 -12.57 -28.95
N GLY A 88 6.47 -12.59 -28.40
CA GLY A 88 5.45 -11.59 -28.61
C GLY A 88 5.15 -10.83 -27.32
N LEU A 89 4.68 -9.58 -27.48
CA LEU A 89 4.14 -8.79 -26.39
C LEU A 89 2.68 -8.47 -26.69
N ARG A 90 1.86 -8.40 -25.66
CA ARG A 90 0.45 -7.98 -25.76
C ARG A 90 0.03 -7.19 -24.54
N ILE A 91 -0.90 -6.26 -24.71
CA ILE A 91 -1.50 -5.50 -23.63
C ILE A 91 -2.93 -6.02 -23.43
N ASP A 92 -3.24 -6.42 -22.21
CA ASP A 92 -4.59 -6.85 -21.84
C ASP A 92 -5.50 -5.62 -21.67
N LYS A 93 -6.54 -5.52 -22.48
CA LYS A 93 -7.48 -4.38 -22.46
C LYS A 93 -8.41 -4.43 -21.27
N GLU A 94 -8.79 -5.62 -20.80
CA GLU A 94 -9.70 -5.78 -19.66
C GLU A 94 -8.99 -5.49 -18.33
N LEU A 95 -7.74 -5.96 -18.19
CA LEU A 95 -6.94 -5.77 -16.99
C LEU A 95 -6.18 -4.44 -16.97
N THR A 96 -6.29 -3.64 -18.04
CA THR A 96 -5.76 -2.29 -18.10
C THR A 96 -6.62 -1.38 -17.21
N GLY A 97 -6.11 -1.07 -16.03
CA GLY A 97 -6.78 -0.17 -15.08
C GLY A 97 -6.56 1.32 -15.42
N ASP A 98 -6.96 2.19 -14.50
CA ASP A 98 -6.85 3.65 -14.70
C ASP A 98 -5.40 4.16 -14.75
N TYR A 99 -4.50 3.51 -14.02
CA TYR A 99 -3.12 3.95 -13.86
C TYR A 99 -2.09 3.13 -14.62
N PHE A 100 -2.33 1.84 -14.82
CA PHE A 100 -1.39 0.93 -15.45
C PHE A 100 -1.93 0.33 -16.74
N TYR A 101 -1.01 0.02 -17.64
CA TYR A 101 -1.21 -0.99 -18.68
C TYR A 101 -0.74 -2.33 -18.13
N HIS A 102 -1.53 -3.36 -18.31
CA HIS A 102 -1.13 -4.74 -18.05
C HIS A 102 -0.58 -5.35 -19.34
N ALA A 103 0.72 -5.63 -19.35
CA ALA A 103 1.42 -6.17 -20.51
C ALA A 103 1.94 -7.58 -20.23
N GLN A 104 1.83 -8.46 -21.23
CA GLN A 104 2.29 -9.84 -21.14
C GLN A 104 3.28 -10.16 -22.26
N ALA A 105 4.45 -10.72 -21.89
CA ALA A 105 5.39 -11.29 -22.84
C ALA A 105 5.18 -12.80 -22.93
N TYR A 106 5.13 -13.31 -24.15
CA TYR A 106 4.88 -14.73 -24.42
C TYR A 106 5.83 -15.27 -25.49
N THR A 107 6.14 -16.56 -25.43
CA THR A 107 6.93 -17.25 -26.46
C THR A 107 6.16 -17.32 -27.77
N ALA A 108 6.84 -17.08 -28.90
CA ALA A 108 6.17 -17.09 -30.22
C ALA A 108 5.73 -18.50 -30.63
N SER A 109 6.41 -19.55 -30.15
CA SER A 109 6.18 -20.95 -30.54
C SER A 109 4.89 -21.56 -29.95
N ASP A 110 4.72 -21.44 -28.65
CA ASP A 110 3.64 -22.09 -27.88
C ASP A 110 2.71 -21.12 -27.16
N ARG A 111 2.92 -19.81 -27.37
CA ARG A 111 2.18 -18.70 -26.75
C ARG A 111 2.16 -18.74 -25.22
N LYS A 112 3.13 -19.40 -24.61
CA LYS A 112 3.26 -19.46 -23.16
C LYS A 112 3.73 -18.11 -22.62
N VAL A 113 2.97 -17.56 -21.67
CA VAL A 113 3.35 -16.31 -20.97
C VAL A 113 4.53 -16.60 -20.04
N PHE A 114 5.59 -15.81 -20.17
CA PHE A 114 6.79 -15.87 -19.34
C PHE A 114 7.07 -14.58 -18.58
N GLY A 115 6.35 -13.51 -18.89
CA GLY A 115 6.46 -12.22 -18.22
C GLY A 115 5.13 -11.49 -18.13
N ASP A 116 4.80 -11.01 -16.93
CA ASP A 116 3.68 -10.14 -16.65
C ASP A 116 4.19 -8.82 -16.11
N TYR A 117 3.68 -7.71 -16.64
CA TYR A 117 4.17 -6.38 -16.30
C TYR A 117 3.01 -5.41 -16.10
N LEU A 118 3.17 -4.52 -15.12
CA LEU A 118 2.36 -3.32 -14.98
C LEU A 118 3.23 -2.12 -15.38
N VAL A 119 2.83 -1.40 -16.40
CA VAL A 119 3.52 -0.21 -16.91
C VAL A 119 2.65 1.00 -16.67
N ALA A 120 3.14 1.98 -15.90
CA ALA A 120 2.39 3.21 -15.64
C ALA A 120 2.10 3.95 -16.95
N LYS A 121 0.86 4.42 -17.15
CA LYS A 121 0.43 5.10 -18.37
C LYS A 121 1.21 6.39 -18.65
N ASP A 122 1.79 6.98 -17.63
CA ASP A 122 2.68 8.15 -17.73
C ASP A 122 4.17 7.80 -17.80
N ASN A 123 4.49 6.52 -17.97
CA ASN A 123 5.87 5.99 -18.08
C ASN A 123 6.76 6.30 -16.86
N THR A 124 6.19 6.57 -15.70
CA THR A 124 6.96 6.89 -14.50
C THR A 124 7.54 5.68 -13.80
N CYS A 125 6.88 4.52 -13.90
CA CYS A 125 7.34 3.28 -13.31
C CYS A 125 6.81 2.05 -14.05
N ALA A 126 7.53 0.93 -13.92
CA ALA A 126 7.06 -0.37 -14.36
C ALA A 126 7.40 -1.45 -13.33
N TRP A 127 6.52 -2.43 -13.22
CA TRP A 127 6.64 -3.55 -12.30
C TRP A 127 6.61 -4.86 -13.07
N ARG A 128 7.39 -5.82 -12.64
CA ARG A 128 7.29 -7.21 -13.09
C ARG A 128 6.55 -8.02 -12.04
N MET A 129 5.50 -8.69 -12.46
CA MET A 129 4.68 -9.52 -11.60
C MET A 129 5.12 -10.97 -11.69
N PHE A 130 5.13 -11.68 -10.57
CA PHE A 130 5.49 -13.08 -10.49
C PHE A 130 4.33 -13.89 -9.91
N SER A 131 3.96 -14.98 -10.54
CA SER A 131 2.93 -15.88 -10.01
C SER A 131 3.32 -16.38 -8.62
N GLY A 132 2.46 -16.12 -7.62
CA GLY A 132 2.69 -16.51 -6.22
C GLY A 132 3.86 -15.84 -5.53
N LYS A 133 4.45 -14.81 -6.13
CA LYS A 133 5.57 -14.02 -5.57
C LYS A 133 5.22 -12.54 -5.55
N GLU A 134 6.00 -11.80 -4.79
CA GLU A 134 5.91 -10.33 -4.77
C GLU A 134 6.29 -9.74 -6.13
N SER A 135 5.56 -8.69 -6.51
CA SER A 135 5.92 -7.91 -7.70
C SER A 135 7.15 -7.06 -7.42
N VAL A 136 7.99 -6.88 -8.42
CA VAL A 136 9.25 -6.15 -8.32
C VAL A 136 9.22 -4.91 -9.20
N LEU A 137 9.59 -3.76 -8.64
CA LEU A 137 9.80 -2.53 -9.41
C LEU A 137 11.00 -2.73 -10.33
N ILE A 138 10.80 -2.63 -11.63
CA ILE A 138 11.84 -2.85 -12.65
C ILE A 138 12.28 -1.57 -13.34
N TYR A 139 11.51 -0.48 -13.20
CA TYR A 139 11.82 0.80 -13.85
C TYR A 139 11.21 1.98 -13.09
N GLY A 140 11.93 3.10 -13.06
CA GLY A 140 11.45 4.41 -12.65
C GLY A 140 11.29 4.62 -11.16
N ASN A 141 10.43 5.55 -10.78
CA ASN A 141 10.08 5.83 -9.40
C ASN A 141 8.56 5.83 -9.18
N THR A 142 8.18 5.70 -7.92
CA THR A 142 6.79 5.51 -7.51
C THR A 142 6.17 6.73 -6.85
N ASP A 143 6.81 7.91 -6.91
CA ASP A 143 6.33 9.13 -6.25
C ASP A 143 4.95 9.56 -6.73
N LYS A 144 4.73 9.57 -8.05
CA LYS A 144 3.43 9.95 -8.62
C LYS A 144 2.34 8.95 -8.28
N LEU A 145 2.67 7.67 -8.26
CA LEU A 145 1.79 6.60 -7.84
C LEU A 145 1.42 6.77 -6.37
N LEU A 146 2.41 7.02 -5.52
CA LEU A 146 2.23 7.18 -4.10
C LEU A 146 1.37 8.43 -3.77
N LYS A 147 1.46 9.50 -4.56
CA LYS A 147 0.57 10.67 -4.45
C LYS A 147 -0.91 10.32 -4.69
N ARG A 148 -1.21 9.29 -5.49
CA ARG A 148 -2.56 8.81 -5.74
C ARG A 148 -3.05 7.76 -4.73
N ALA A 149 -2.16 7.23 -3.91
CA ALA A 149 -2.52 6.32 -2.84
C ALA A 149 -3.46 7.02 -1.84
N LYS A 150 -4.47 6.30 -1.36
CA LYS A 150 -5.34 6.76 -0.28
C LYS A 150 -5.06 5.93 0.96
N VAL A 151 -4.85 6.62 2.09
CA VAL A 151 -4.66 6.01 3.40
C VAL A 151 -5.73 6.57 4.31
N TYR A 152 -6.48 5.70 4.94
CA TYR A 152 -7.59 6.11 5.78
C TYR A 152 -7.84 5.08 6.88
N LEU A 153 -8.46 5.54 7.95
CA LEU A 153 -9.01 4.68 9.00
C LEU A 153 -10.32 4.09 8.52
N LEU A 154 -10.53 2.79 8.73
CA LEU A 154 -11.82 2.15 8.48
C LEU A 154 -12.91 2.78 9.35
N SER A 155 -12.56 3.15 10.59
CA SER A 155 -13.37 3.97 11.48
C SER A 155 -12.47 4.95 12.23
N SER A 156 -12.82 6.22 12.26
CA SER A 156 -12.12 7.22 13.07
C SER A 156 -12.49 7.11 14.56
N ARG A 157 -13.58 6.44 14.91
CA ARG A 157 -14.01 6.16 16.28
C ARG A 157 -13.81 4.69 16.58
N ILE A 158 -12.96 4.40 17.56
CA ILE A 158 -12.54 3.05 17.91
C ILE A 158 -13.05 2.77 19.33
N PRO A 159 -14.05 1.88 19.49
CA PRO A 159 -14.52 1.49 20.81
C PRO A 159 -13.41 0.82 21.62
N LYS A 160 -13.31 1.15 22.90
CA LYS A 160 -12.36 0.46 23.79
C LYS A 160 -12.67 -1.03 23.83
N GLY A 161 -11.65 -1.85 23.58
CA GLY A 161 -11.77 -3.31 23.42
C GLY A 161 -11.84 -3.80 21.97
N ASN A 162 -11.98 -2.89 20.99
CA ASN A 162 -11.87 -3.20 19.57
C ASN A 162 -10.54 -2.66 19.04
N VAL A 163 -10.11 -3.12 17.87
CA VAL A 163 -8.94 -2.58 17.19
C VAL A 163 -9.36 -1.63 16.05
N GLY A 164 -8.54 -0.61 15.79
CA GLY A 164 -8.71 0.28 14.64
C GLY A 164 -7.87 -0.17 13.48
N GLU A 165 -8.46 -0.27 12.29
CA GLU A 165 -7.77 -0.67 11.07
C GLU A 165 -7.45 0.52 10.18
N ILE A 166 -6.24 0.52 9.62
CA ILE A 166 -5.82 1.44 8.58
C ILE A 166 -5.90 0.71 7.25
N ARG A 167 -6.54 1.33 6.28
CA ARG A 167 -6.65 0.82 4.92
C ARG A 167 -5.82 1.64 3.97
N VAL A 168 -5.15 0.96 3.06
CA VAL A 168 -4.38 1.55 1.97
C VAL A 168 -5.02 1.13 0.65
N ARG A 169 -5.39 2.12 -0.17
CA ARG A 169 -5.87 1.90 -1.52
C ARG A 169 -4.86 2.46 -2.51
N LEU A 170 -4.26 1.59 -3.28
CA LEU A 170 -3.35 1.93 -4.36
C LEU A 170 -4.07 1.91 -5.72
N PRO A 171 -3.56 2.64 -6.72
CA PRO A 171 -4.16 2.67 -8.06
C PRO A 171 -3.87 1.41 -8.90
N GLY A 172 -3.43 0.32 -8.30
CA GLY A 172 -3.16 -0.96 -8.95
C GLY A 172 -2.72 -2.04 -7.96
N PRO A 173 -2.64 -3.31 -8.39
CA PRO A 173 -2.29 -4.45 -7.56
C PRO A 173 -0.78 -4.55 -7.35
N ILE A 174 -0.20 -3.57 -6.70
CA ILE A 174 1.23 -3.50 -6.39
C ILE A 174 1.48 -3.65 -4.90
N PRO A 175 2.60 -4.25 -4.48
CA PRO A 175 2.93 -4.44 -3.08
C PRO A 175 3.27 -3.10 -2.41
N TYR A 176 2.96 -3.02 -1.13
CA TYR A 176 3.34 -1.91 -0.27
C TYR A 176 3.71 -2.40 1.13
N ASP A 177 4.56 -1.63 1.79
CA ASP A 177 4.83 -1.78 3.21
C ASP A 177 4.08 -0.67 3.97
N LEU A 178 3.41 -1.03 5.06
CA LEU A 178 2.75 -0.09 5.95
C LEU A 178 3.39 -0.17 7.34
N LYS A 179 3.82 0.98 7.87
CA LYS A 179 4.27 1.11 9.25
C LYS A 179 3.41 2.15 9.93
N VAL A 180 2.80 1.75 11.05
CA VAL A 180 1.96 2.64 11.85
C VAL A 180 2.68 3.00 13.15
N THR A 181 2.58 4.26 13.54
CA THR A 181 3.17 4.77 14.79
C THR A 181 2.15 5.63 15.53
N SER A 182 1.84 5.27 16.76
CA SER A 182 1.00 6.11 17.62
C SER A 182 1.79 7.29 18.17
N LEU A 183 1.23 8.48 18.07
CA LEU A 183 1.82 9.69 18.65
C LEU A 183 1.43 9.91 20.12
N ASN A 184 0.49 9.10 20.64
CA ASN A 184 0.11 9.10 22.04
C ASN A 184 -0.20 7.69 22.53
N GLN A 185 0.82 6.99 23.02
CA GLN A 185 0.70 5.61 23.48
C GLN A 185 -0.12 5.47 24.77
N ALA A 186 -0.35 6.54 25.52
CA ALA A 186 -1.24 6.51 26.67
C ALA A 186 -2.72 6.38 26.26
N VAL A 187 -3.06 6.77 25.02
CA VAL A 187 -4.44 6.67 24.48
C VAL A 187 -4.59 5.44 23.61
N ALA A 188 -3.62 5.17 22.73
CA ALA A 188 -3.63 3.97 21.90
C ALA A 188 -2.21 3.54 21.55
N THR A 189 -1.96 2.23 21.47
CA THR A 189 -0.73 1.62 20.96
C THR A 189 -0.96 1.06 19.57
N VAL A 190 0.08 0.46 18.98
CA VAL A 190 0.00 -0.24 17.69
C VAL A 190 0.53 -1.65 17.90
N ASP A 191 -0.20 -2.66 17.42
CA ASP A 191 0.19 -4.06 17.48
C ASP A 191 1.14 -4.46 16.33
N ALA A 192 1.50 -5.74 16.29
CA ALA A 192 2.39 -6.30 15.27
C ALA A 192 1.75 -6.28 13.87
N GLU A 193 0.43 -6.39 13.80
CA GLU A 193 -0.37 -6.37 12.59
C GLU A 193 -0.66 -4.94 12.09
N GLN A 194 -0.07 -3.92 12.73
CA GLN A 194 -0.26 -2.48 12.44
C GLN A 194 -1.68 -1.96 12.74
N HIS A 195 -2.43 -2.63 13.63
CA HIS A 195 -3.70 -2.14 14.12
C HIS A 195 -3.51 -1.14 15.27
N ILE A 196 -4.45 -0.23 15.41
CA ILE A 196 -4.51 0.72 16.53
C ILE A 196 -5.24 0.05 17.69
N VAL A 197 -4.54 -0.16 18.78
CA VAL A 197 -5.06 -0.82 19.99
C VAL A 197 -5.39 0.23 21.05
N PRO A 198 -6.66 0.44 21.42
CA PRO A 198 -7.06 1.37 22.45
C PRO A 198 -6.52 1.02 23.84
N VAL A 199 -5.97 2.01 24.53
CA VAL A 199 -5.51 1.91 25.94
C VAL A 199 -6.44 2.70 26.86
N SER A 200 -6.67 3.96 26.54
CA SER A 200 -7.57 4.84 27.30
C SER A 200 -8.42 5.70 26.37
N TYR A 201 -9.50 6.26 26.90
CA TYR A 201 -10.36 7.15 26.13
C TYR A 201 -9.63 8.41 25.72
N GLY A 202 -9.99 8.93 24.55
CA GLY A 202 -9.45 10.20 24.08
C GLY A 202 -9.06 10.20 22.61
N LYS A 203 -8.44 11.28 22.21
CA LYS A 203 -7.96 11.53 20.85
C LYS A 203 -6.52 11.08 20.71
N VAL A 204 -6.23 10.37 19.63
CA VAL A 204 -4.88 9.98 19.22
C VAL A 204 -4.64 10.32 17.76
N ASP A 205 -3.50 10.90 17.47
CA ASP A 205 -2.98 11.01 16.11
C ASP A 205 -2.00 9.85 15.88
N VAL A 206 -2.08 9.21 14.71
CA VAL A 206 -1.18 8.15 14.28
C VAL A 206 -0.50 8.55 12.98
N LEU A 207 0.76 8.18 12.82
CA LEU A 207 1.47 8.29 11.55
C LEU A 207 1.41 6.94 10.83
N ALA A 208 1.02 6.98 9.57
CA ALA A 208 1.03 5.85 8.67
C ALA A 208 2.08 6.08 7.58
N ASP A 209 3.23 5.43 7.70
CA ASP A 209 4.29 5.46 6.70
C ASP A 209 4.03 4.35 5.68
N ILE A 210 3.81 4.74 4.42
CA ILE A 210 3.59 3.82 3.32
C ILE A 210 4.81 3.86 2.42
N LYS A 211 5.38 2.69 2.18
CA LYS A 211 6.46 2.51 1.21
C LYS A 211 5.94 1.72 0.03
N VAL A 212 6.14 2.24 -1.17
CA VAL A 212 5.83 1.56 -2.43
C VAL A 212 7.07 1.64 -3.32
N GLY A 213 7.65 0.49 -3.63
CA GLY A 213 8.90 0.44 -4.38
C GLY A 213 10.02 1.25 -3.72
N ASN A 214 10.44 2.33 -4.34
CA ASN A 214 11.53 3.20 -3.87
C ASN A 214 11.05 4.53 -3.23
N SER A 215 9.75 4.72 -3.08
CA SER A 215 9.17 5.95 -2.52
C SER A 215 8.47 5.69 -1.19
N VAL A 216 8.51 6.67 -0.29
CA VAL A 216 7.87 6.64 1.02
C VAL A 216 7.01 7.89 1.20
N ARG A 217 5.82 7.73 1.79
CA ARG A 217 4.96 8.82 2.20
C ARG A 217 4.42 8.57 3.60
N SER A 218 4.36 9.63 4.40
CA SER A 218 3.77 9.60 5.73
C SER A 218 2.47 10.37 5.74
N ASP A 219 1.40 9.72 6.17
CA ASP A 219 0.09 10.33 6.37
C ASP A 219 -0.23 10.38 7.86
N LYS A 220 -0.74 11.52 8.31
CA LYS A 220 -1.20 11.70 9.68
C LYS A 220 -2.71 11.48 9.75
N LEU A 221 -3.11 10.46 10.48
CA LEU A 221 -4.51 10.08 10.68
C LEU A 221 -4.92 10.37 12.12
N ARG A 222 -6.20 10.69 12.32
CA ARG A 222 -6.75 10.98 13.64
C ARG A 222 -7.81 9.98 14.02
N ALA A 223 -7.65 9.35 15.18
CA ALA A 223 -8.61 8.45 15.77
C ALA A 223 -9.09 8.94 17.14
N TYR A 224 -10.27 8.48 17.53
CA TYR A 224 -10.87 8.75 18.83
C TYR A 224 -11.21 7.41 19.50
N VAL A 225 -10.61 7.16 20.64
CA VAL A 225 -10.99 6.04 21.47
C VAL A 225 -12.22 6.43 22.27
N VAL A 226 -13.31 5.71 22.06
CA VAL A 226 -14.63 6.03 22.61
C VAL A 226 -15.17 4.90 23.50
N ASP A 227 -16.17 5.23 24.31
CA ASP A 227 -16.91 4.23 25.05
C ASP A 227 -17.72 3.35 24.08
N ARG A 228 -17.79 2.05 24.40
CA ARG A 228 -18.46 1.09 23.53
C ARG A 228 -19.97 1.29 23.50
N GLN A 229 -20.59 1.57 24.65
CA GLN A 229 -22.03 1.75 24.72
C GLN A 229 -22.44 3.00 23.96
N GLN A 230 -21.73 4.12 24.19
CA GLN A 230 -21.97 5.37 23.48
C GLN A 230 -21.81 5.20 21.95
N TRP A 231 -20.82 4.45 21.51
CA TRP A 231 -20.60 4.17 20.09
C TRP A 231 -21.73 3.32 19.49
N GLU A 232 -22.20 2.29 20.20
CA GLU A 232 -23.31 1.44 19.78
C GLU A 232 -24.64 2.22 19.72
N GLU A 233 -24.89 3.10 20.67
CA GLU A 233 -26.06 3.99 20.69
C GLU A 233 -26.07 4.96 19.51
N GLU A 234 -24.94 5.61 19.23
CA GLU A 234 -24.81 6.51 18.10
C GLU A 234 -25.02 5.78 16.76
N ARG A 235 -24.45 4.59 16.61
CA ARG A 235 -24.59 3.77 15.41
C ARG A 235 -26.04 3.30 15.22
N SER A 236 -26.71 2.89 16.28
CA SER A 236 -28.11 2.47 16.23
C SER A 236 -29.05 3.65 15.93
N SER A 237 -28.73 4.84 16.41
CA SER A 237 -29.50 6.07 16.14
C SER A 237 -29.34 6.54 14.69
N THR A 238 -28.15 6.38 14.10
CA THR A 238 -27.88 6.74 12.69
C THR A 238 -28.46 5.73 11.70
N SER A 239 -28.71 4.50 12.15
CA SER A 239 -29.33 3.44 11.33
C SER A 239 -30.86 3.55 11.24
N ARG A 240 -31.49 4.48 11.97
CA ARG A 240 -32.91 4.74 11.79
C ARG A 240 -33.08 5.52 10.48
N PRO A 241 -33.79 4.98 9.48
CA PRO A 241 -34.09 5.74 8.28
C PRO A 241 -34.94 6.94 8.71
N SER A 242 -34.36 8.12 8.70
CA SER A 242 -35.15 9.35 8.82
C SER A 242 -35.95 9.46 7.52
N ILE A 243 -37.21 9.05 7.57
CA ILE A 243 -38.15 9.39 6.51
C ILE A 243 -38.40 10.90 6.64
N GLY A 244 -37.53 11.68 6.02
CA GLY A 244 -37.72 13.11 5.88
C GLY A 244 -38.82 13.33 4.84
N ILE A 245 -40.06 13.48 5.26
CA ILE A 245 -41.09 14.04 4.40
C ILE A 245 -40.79 15.55 4.27
N GLY A 246 -39.95 15.88 3.28
CA GLY A 246 -39.70 17.26 2.92
C GLY A 246 -40.88 17.79 2.09
N ILE A 247 -41.81 18.50 2.73
CA ILE A 247 -42.77 19.31 2.01
C ILE A 247 -42.05 20.58 1.56
N GLY A 248 -41.47 20.55 0.37
CA GLY A 248 -40.90 21.75 -0.26
C GLY A 248 -42.00 22.65 -0.77
N ILE A 249 -42.29 23.74 -0.04
CA ILE A 249 -43.11 24.85 -0.62
C ILE A 249 -42.18 25.62 -1.56
N GLY A 250 -42.19 25.27 -2.83
CA GLY A 250 -41.46 26.00 -3.87
C GLY A 250 -42.13 27.34 -4.14
N GLY A 251 -41.34 28.41 -3.98
CA GLY A 251 -41.73 29.76 -4.36
C GLY A 251 -41.92 29.93 -5.85
N TRP A 252 -42.92 30.66 -6.20
CA TRP A 252 -43.45 30.99 -7.50
C TRP A 252 -42.41 31.54 -8.51
N HIS A 253 -42.20 30.82 -9.60
CA HIS A 253 -42.01 31.42 -10.93
C HIS A 253 -42.67 30.53 -11.98
N HIS A 254 -43.53 31.19 -12.79
CA HIS A 254 -44.41 30.66 -13.82
C HIS A 254 -43.82 29.53 -14.73
N HIS A 255 -44.46 28.41 -14.83
CA HIS A 255 -45.06 27.71 -15.94
C HIS A 255 -45.10 26.18 -15.68
N HIS A 256 -46.30 25.67 -15.76
CA HIS A 256 -46.75 24.26 -15.81
C HIS A 256 -46.62 23.44 -14.51
N GLY A 257 -47.78 23.20 -13.92
CA GLY A 257 -47.97 22.34 -12.78
C GLY A 257 -47.63 20.90 -13.08
N GLY A 258 -46.72 20.38 -12.26
CA GLY A 258 -46.46 18.98 -12.09
C GLY A 258 -46.09 18.78 -10.63
N VAL A 259 -46.82 17.93 -9.91
CA VAL A 259 -46.45 17.50 -8.56
C VAL A 259 -45.46 16.32 -8.71
N ASP A 260 -44.18 16.59 -8.56
CA ASP A 260 -43.16 15.53 -8.47
C ASP A 260 -43.10 15.01 -7.05
N ILE A 261 -43.61 13.80 -6.83
CA ILE A 261 -43.35 13.05 -5.58
C ILE A 261 -42.05 12.28 -5.78
N GLY A 262 -40.92 12.91 -5.40
CA GLY A 262 -39.62 12.26 -5.36
C GLY A 262 -39.54 11.32 -4.17
N ILE A 263 -39.57 10.00 -4.38
CA ILE A 263 -39.15 9.03 -3.38
C ILE A 263 -37.67 9.00 -3.44
N GLY A 264 -37.00 9.63 -2.42
CA GLY A 264 -35.55 9.63 -2.29
C GLY A 264 -35.03 8.21 -2.09
N GLY A 265 -34.27 7.72 -3.07
CA GLY A 265 -33.58 6.44 -2.96
C GLY A 265 -32.47 6.51 -1.89
N VAL A 266 -32.41 5.50 -1.06
CA VAL A 266 -31.34 5.29 -0.10
C VAL A 266 -30.08 4.91 -0.88
N ILE A 267 -29.08 5.79 -0.88
CA ILE A 267 -27.76 5.47 -1.41
C ILE A 267 -27.00 4.73 -0.31
N TRP A 268 -26.75 3.46 -0.52
CA TRP A 268 -25.82 2.67 0.28
C TRP A 268 -24.42 2.93 -0.29
N ASP A 269 -23.59 3.70 0.43
CA ASP A 269 -22.16 3.70 0.20
C ASP A 269 -21.57 2.41 0.82
N ALA A 270 -21.04 1.57 -0.09
CA ALA A 270 -20.32 0.35 0.24
C ALA A 270 -18.83 0.66 0.48
#